data_21b58f5b0f1ab76e7da190e8c73e8c62
#
_entry.id   21b58f5b0f1ab76e7da190e8c73e8c62
#
_cell.length_a   1.000
_cell.length_b   1.000
_cell.length_c   1.000
_cell.angle_alpha   90.00
_cell.angle_beta   90.00
_cell.angle_gamma   90.00
#
_symmetry.space_group_name_H-M   'P 1'
#
loop_
_entity.id
_entity.type
_entity.pdbx_description
1 polymer ?
#
loop_
_entity_poly.entity_id
_entity_poly.type
_entity_poly.pdbx_seq_one_letter_code
_entity_poly.pdbx_strand_id
1 'polypeptide(L)'
;MKTADLAKVRATLWSAADELRANSKLTPGQYRDPVLGLVFLAYAENRFEAVRGEVEAKATKRNPATIADYKAKSVLYVPDESRLSHLVDLPEGDDVGKAVDGAIKAVEAANPELKDILPRGYQKLERSTLIELLRMFAPLPTQLEGDAFGFIYEDFLSNFASQEGKGGGEYFTPYSIVRLIVEILEPFQGRVFDPACGSGGMFVQCAKFVERHHESATDRLSIYGAEKTDDTVPLAKMNLALHGLSGDIRQANSYYEDPHDALGAFDYVMANPPF
;
A
#
# COMPACT_ATOMS: atom_id res chain seq x y z
N MET A 1 -1.97 -11.05 -18.16
CA MET A 1 -0.94 -9.99 -18.23
C MET A 1 0.34 -10.54 -18.85
N LYS A 2 0.96 -9.81 -19.76
CA LYS A 2 2.27 -10.21 -20.28
C LYS A 2 3.31 -9.93 -19.21
N THR A 3 4.14 -10.90 -18.86
CA THR A 3 5.28 -10.79 -17.93
C THR A 3 6.16 -9.55 -18.22
N ALA A 4 6.15 -9.07 -19.46
CA ALA A 4 6.84 -7.88 -19.91
C ALA A 4 6.32 -6.58 -19.28
N ASP A 5 5.02 -6.46 -19.01
CA ASP A 5 4.42 -5.24 -18.44
C ASP A 5 4.79 -5.10 -16.97
N LEU A 6 4.78 -6.21 -16.23
CA LEU A 6 5.22 -6.24 -14.82
C LEU A 6 6.70 -5.86 -14.68
N ALA A 7 7.56 -6.42 -15.52
CA ALA A 7 8.98 -6.11 -15.54
C ALA A 7 9.24 -4.62 -15.84
N LYS A 8 8.45 -4.03 -16.75
CA LYS A 8 8.55 -2.60 -17.09
C LYS A 8 8.15 -1.71 -15.91
N VAL A 9 7.03 -1.99 -15.25
CA VAL A 9 6.58 -1.23 -14.07
C VAL A 9 7.63 -1.32 -12.97
N ARG A 10 8.13 -2.52 -12.67
CA ARG A 10 9.21 -2.73 -11.69
C ARG A 10 10.46 -1.92 -12.05
N ALA A 11 10.91 -1.97 -13.30
CA ALA A 11 12.08 -1.20 -13.75
C ALA A 11 11.86 0.31 -13.59
N THR A 12 10.67 0.82 -13.90
CA THR A 12 10.31 2.23 -13.72
C THR A 12 10.41 2.65 -12.25
N LEU A 13 9.90 1.85 -11.32
CA LEU A 13 9.96 2.15 -9.89
C LEU A 13 11.40 2.16 -9.37
N TRP A 14 12.22 1.21 -9.82
CA TRP A 14 13.66 1.19 -9.46
C TRP A 14 14.41 2.40 -10.03
N SER A 15 14.12 2.77 -11.28
CA SER A 15 14.70 3.99 -11.86
C SER A 15 14.31 5.24 -11.05
N ALA A 16 13.07 5.33 -10.57
CA ALA A 16 12.62 6.43 -9.72
C ALA A 16 13.36 6.49 -8.38
N ALA A 17 13.58 5.33 -7.74
CA ALA A 17 14.35 5.24 -6.50
C ALA A 17 15.83 5.61 -6.71
N ASP A 18 16.43 5.15 -7.81
CA ASP A 18 17.80 5.48 -8.18
C ASP A 18 17.96 6.95 -8.52
N GLU A 19 16.98 7.57 -9.19
CA GLU A 19 16.94 9.00 -9.49
C GLU A 19 16.94 9.83 -8.19
N LEU A 20 16.09 9.49 -7.23
CA LEU A 20 16.08 10.14 -5.91
C LEU A 20 17.41 9.95 -5.18
N ARG A 21 17.98 8.75 -5.23
CA ARG A 21 19.26 8.47 -4.60
C ARG A 21 20.41 9.28 -5.22
N ALA A 22 20.41 9.44 -6.53
CA ALA A 22 21.47 10.14 -7.26
C ALA A 22 21.35 11.67 -7.14
N ASN A 23 20.13 12.20 -7.19
CA ASN A 23 19.86 13.63 -7.33
C ASN A 23 19.34 14.30 -6.06
N SER A 24 19.09 13.53 -5.00
CA SER A 24 18.77 14.09 -3.70
C SER A 24 19.88 13.79 -2.70
N LYS A 25 20.11 14.69 -1.74
CA LYS A 25 21.01 14.47 -0.60
C LYS A 25 20.37 13.63 0.51
N LEU A 26 19.31 12.88 0.16
CA LEU A 26 18.51 12.12 1.10
C LEU A 26 19.16 10.78 1.43
N THR A 27 19.01 10.34 2.67
CA THR A 27 19.36 8.98 3.07
C THR A 27 18.36 7.96 2.53
N PRO A 28 18.68 6.65 2.44
CA PRO A 28 17.74 5.63 2.00
C PRO A 28 16.36 5.69 2.65
N GLY A 29 16.27 5.85 3.97
CA GLY A 29 14.99 6.00 4.68
C GLY A 29 14.21 7.27 4.27
N GLN A 30 14.92 8.35 3.94
CA GLN A 30 14.28 9.62 3.56
C GLN A 30 13.73 9.64 2.13
N TYR A 31 14.29 8.87 1.19
CA TYR A 31 13.73 8.80 -0.16
C TYR A 31 12.77 7.60 -0.34
N ARG A 32 12.81 6.60 0.54
CA ARG A 32 11.86 5.49 0.56
C ARG A 32 10.42 6.01 0.62
N ASP A 33 10.13 6.83 1.62
CA ASP A 33 8.76 7.26 1.92
C ASP A 33 8.13 8.06 0.77
N PRO A 34 8.79 9.07 0.17
CA PRO A 34 8.27 9.75 -1.02
C PRO A 34 7.98 8.81 -2.19
N VAL A 35 8.85 7.85 -2.47
CA VAL A 35 8.62 6.89 -3.56
C VAL A 35 7.43 5.99 -3.25
N LEU A 36 7.36 5.43 -2.04
CA LEU A 36 6.24 4.58 -1.62
C LEU A 36 4.90 5.33 -1.66
N GLY A 37 4.87 6.60 -1.28
CA GLY A 37 3.67 7.42 -1.37
C GLY A 37 3.21 7.66 -2.81
N LEU A 38 4.13 7.91 -3.76
CA LEU A 38 3.78 8.03 -5.18
C LEU A 38 3.35 6.70 -5.79
N VAL A 39 4.01 5.59 -5.42
CA VAL A 39 3.57 4.23 -5.81
C VAL A 39 2.17 3.97 -5.30
N PHE A 40 1.89 4.36 -4.05
CA PHE A 40 0.56 4.23 -3.45
C PHE A 40 -0.49 5.02 -4.24
N LEU A 41 -0.23 6.29 -4.56
CA LEU A 41 -1.15 7.10 -5.36
C LEU A 41 -1.39 6.48 -6.74
N ALA A 42 -0.32 6.03 -7.42
CA ALA A 42 -0.43 5.36 -8.72
C ALA A 42 -1.32 4.11 -8.68
N TYR A 43 -1.15 3.31 -7.64
CA TYR A 43 -1.96 2.11 -7.44
C TYR A 43 -3.41 2.44 -7.09
N ALA A 44 -3.62 3.37 -6.17
CA ALA A 44 -4.96 3.79 -5.77
C ALA A 44 -5.75 4.33 -6.97
N GLU A 45 -5.13 5.21 -7.78
CA GLU A 45 -5.70 5.74 -9.02
C GLU A 45 -6.01 4.62 -10.02
N ASN A 46 -5.09 3.68 -10.21
CA ASN A 46 -5.28 2.53 -11.09
C ASN A 46 -6.52 1.71 -10.72
N ARG A 47 -6.64 1.35 -9.45
CA ARG A 47 -7.80 0.58 -8.95
C ARG A 47 -9.10 1.38 -9.05
N PHE A 48 -9.04 2.67 -8.75
CA PHE A 48 -10.18 3.57 -8.85
C PHE A 48 -10.68 3.68 -10.30
N GLU A 49 -9.79 3.95 -11.26
CA GLU A 49 -10.16 4.07 -12.68
C GLU A 49 -10.69 2.75 -13.27
N ALA A 50 -10.20 1.61 -12.81
CA ALA A 50 -10.67 0.29 -13.26
C ALA A 50 -12.17 0.05 -12.97
N VAL A 51 -12.71 0.63 -11.88
CA VAL A 51 -14.11 0.46 -11.49
C VAL A 51 -14.98 1.70 -11.78
N ARG A 52 -14.36 2.84 -12.08
CA ARG A 52 -15.03 4.13 -12.24
C ARG A 52 -16.16 4.07 -13.26
N GLY A 53 -15.88 3.51 -14.45
CA GLY A 53 -16.88 3.41 -15.51
C GLY A 53 -18.11 2.59 -15.09
N GLU A 54 -17.93 1.52 -14.33
CA GLU A 54 -19.04 0.70 -13.80
C GLU A 54 -19.85 1.46 -12.75
N VAL A 55 -19.17 2.16 -11.84
CA VAL A 55 -19.83 2.93 -10.77
C VAL A 55 -20.61 4.12 -11.36
N GLU A 56 -19.98 4.89 -12.25
CA GLU A 56 -20.60 6.05 -12.89
C GLU A 56 -21.76 5.67 -13.80
N ALA A 57 -21.70 4.52 -14.49
CA ALA A 57 -22.79 4.03 -15.32
C ALA A 57 -24.08 3.72 -14.54
N LYS A 58 -23.97 3.41 -13.26
CA LYS A 58 -25.10 3.18 -12.35
C LYS A 58 -25.63 4.46 -11.72
N ALA A 59 -24.85 5.55 -11.80
CA ALA A 59 -25.23 6.84 -11.24
C ALA A 59 -26.27 7.55 -12.10
N THR A 60 -27.15 8.31 -11.46
CA THR A 60 -28.14 9.15 -12.11
C THR A 60 -28.10 10.56 -11.54
N LYS A 61 -28.73 11.55 -12.19
CA LYS A 61 -28.86 12.91 -11.65
C LYS A 61 -29.52 12.96 -10.26
N ARG A 62 -30.37 11.98 -9.93
CA ARG A 62 -31.07 11.88 -8.63
C ARG A 62 -30.25 11.07 -7.60
N ASN A 63 -29.38 10.20 -8.06
CA ASN A 63 -28.52 9.37 -7.22
C ASN A 63 -27.10 9.35 -7.84
N PRO A 64 -26.30 10.41 -7.59
CA PRO A 64 -24.92 10.48 -8.09
C PRO A 64 -24.04 9.43 -7.42
N ALA A 65 -22.98 9.02 -8.09
CA ALA A 65 -21.98 8.14 -7.50
C ALA A 65 -21.39 8.76 -6.23
N THR A 66 -21.23 7.96 -5.19
CA THR A 66 -20.72 8.36 -3.87
C THR A 66 -19.44 7.61 -3.53
N ILE A 67 -18.69 8.10 -2.54
CA ILE A 67 -17.50 7.39 -2.00
C ILE A 67 -17.87 5.96 -1.57
N ALA A 68 -19.07 5.77 -1.01
CA ALA A 68 -19.54 4.46 -0.57
C ALA A 68 -19.66 3.44 -1.72
N ASP A 69 -20.02 3.89 -2.92
CA ASP A 69 -20.15 3.01 -4.09
C ASP A 69 -18.79 2.45 -4.53
N TYR A 70 -17.73 3.27 -4.42
CA TYR A 70 -16.35 2.82 -4.68
C TYR A 70 -15.84 1.90 -3.58
N LYS A 71 -16.10 2.23 -2.31
CA LYS A 71 -15.74 1.36 -1.18
C LYS A 71 -16.40 -0.01 -1.23
N ALA A 72 -17.65 -0.08 -1.72
CA ALA A 72 -18.36 -1.35 -1.96
C ALA A 72 -17.66 -2.23 -3.02
N LYS A 73 -16.76 -1.65 -3.83
CA LYS A 73 -15.91 -2.36 -4.78
C LYS A 73 -14.50 -2.66 -4.22
N SER A 74 -14.29 -2.46 -2.92
CA SER A 74 -12.97 -2.62 -2.25
C SER A 74 -11.87 -1.78 -2.92
N VAL A 75 -12.22 -0.54 -3.33
CA VAL A 75 -11.26 0.42 -3.87
C VAL A 75 -11.31 1.73 -3.08
N LEU A 76 -10.14 2.34 -2.94
CA LEU A 76 -10.01 3.66 -2.34
C LEU A 76 -10.60 4.72 -3.28
N TYR A 77 -11.25 5.73 -2.71
CA TYR A 77 -11.68 6.88 -3.48
C TYR A 77 -10.52 7.83 -3.73
N VAL A 78 -10.30 8.20 -4.99
CA VAL A 78 -9.22 9.12 -5.38
C VAL A 78 -9.86 10.40 -5.93
N PRO A 79 -9.77 11.54 -5.18
CA PRO A 79 -10.20 12.83 -5.66
C PRO A 79 -9.48 13.25 -6.95
N ASP A 80 -10.11 14.09 -7.76
CA ASP A 80 -9.55 14.52 -9.06
C ASP A 80 -8.21 15.24 -8.90
N GLU A 81 -8.08 16.10 -7.88
CA GLU A 81 -6.84 16.81 -7.55
C GLU A 81 -5.71 15.88 -7.05
N SER A 82 -6.03 14.64 -6.71
CA SER A 82 -5.07 13.65 -6.22
C SER A 82 -4.58 12.71 -7.31
N ARG A 83 -5.06 12.85 -8.53
CA ARG A 83 -4.64 12.01 -9.65
C ARG A 83 -3.26 12.42 -10.13
N LEU A 84 -2.44 11.44 -10.46
CA LEU A 84 -1.09 11.70 -10.99
C LEU A 84 -1.13 12.50 -12.29
N SER A 85 -2.12 12.24 -13.17
CA SER A 85 -2.35 13.02 -14.38
C SER A 85 -2.55 14.51 -14.07
N HIS A 86 -3.35 14.84 -13.06
CA HIS A 86 -3.55 16.23 -12.62
C HIS A 86 -2.25 16.85 -12.07
N LEU A 87 -1.50 16.09 -11.26
CA LEU A 87 -0.25 16.57 -10.65
C LEU A 87 0.88 16.80 -11.68
N VAL A 88 0.90 16.03 -12.76
CA VAL A 88 1.87 16.21 -13.87
C VAL A 88 1.56 17.46 -14.69
N ASP A 89 0.28 17.80 -14.84
CA ASP A 89 -0.21 18.89 -15.68
C ASP A 89 -0.31 20.23 -14.92
N LEU A 90 0.24 20.31 -13.70
CA LEU A 90 0.24 21.56 -12.92
C LEU A 90 1.03 22.66 -13.63
N PRO A 91 0.53 23.94 -13.60
CA PRO A 91 1.21 25.08 -14.17
C PRO A 91 2.65 25.26 -13.64
N GLU A 92 3.55 25.81 -14.49
CA GLU A 92 4.96 25.97 -14.11
C GLU A 92 5.19 26.81 -12.85
N GLY A 93 4.26 27.70 -12.50
CA GLY A 93 4.33 28.56 -11.31
C GLY A 93 3.91 27.88 -10.01
N ASP A 94 3.29 26.71 -10.07
CA ASP A 94 2.71 26.06 -8.90
C ASP A 94 3.77 25.31 -8.07
N ASP A 95 3.55 25.26 -6.76
CA ASP A 95 4.35 24.47 -5.83
C ASP A 95 3.92 23.00 -5.90
N VAL A 96 4.64 22.24 -6.73
CA VAL A 96 4.36 20.80 -6.96
C VAL A 96 4.45 19.99 -5.66
N GLY A 97 5.41 20.30 -4.79
CA GLY A 97 5.55 19.59 -3.50
C GLY A 97 4.35 19.80 -2.61
N LYS A 98 3.85 21.04 -2.53
CA LYS A 98 2.63 21.36 -1.78
C LYS A 98 1.39 20.72 -2.42
N ALA A 99 1.34 20.65 -3.75
CA ALA A 99 0.23 20.00 -4.46
C ALA A 99 0.19 18.49 -4.17
N VAL A 100 1.33 17.79 -4.20
CA VAL A 100 1.41 16.37 -3.85
C VAL A 100 1.04 16.12 -2.38
N ASP A 101 1.56 16.93 -1.44
CA ASP A 101 1.15 16.84 -0.03
C ASP A 101 -0.36 17.09 0.15
N GLY A 102 -0.94 18.00 -0.64
CA GLY A 102 -2.38 18.27 -0.69
C GLY A 102 -3.18 17.09 -1.23
N ALA A 103 -2.71 16.49 -2.31
CA ALA A 103 -3.31 15.31 -2.92
C ALA A 103 -3.39 14.13 -1.94
N ILE A 104 -2.30 13.87 -1.22
CA ILE A 104 -2.24 12.84 -0.19
C ILE A 104 -3.25 13.11 0.93
N LYS A 105 -3.34 14.36 1.41
CA LYS A 105 -4.34 14.73 2.41
C LYS A 105 -5.78 14.55 1.91
N ALA A 106 -6.04 14.85 0.66
CA ALA A 106 -7.36 14.66 0.06
C ALA A 106 -7.73 13.17 -0.03
N VAL A 107 -6.78 12.30 -0.40
CA VAL A 107 -6.99 10.84 -0.38
C VAL A 107 -7.28 10.35 1.03
N GLU A 108 -6.51 10.76 2.04
CA GLU A 108 -6.76 10.40 3.44
C GLU A 108 -8.10 10.90 3.96
N ALA A 109 -8.50 12.12 3.59
CA ALA A 109 -9.80 12.68 3.97
C ALA A 109 -10.98 11.89 3.39
N ALA A 110 -10.84 11.39 2.15
CA ALA A 110 -11.83 10.56 1.49
C ALA A 110 -11.84 9.11 2.02
N ASN A 111 -10.74 8.65 2.61
CA ASN A 111 -10.53 7.28 3.09
C ASN A 111 -10.06 7.30 4.56
N PRO A 112 -10.96 7.39 5.54
CA PRO A 112 -10.61 7.55 6.96
C PRO A 112 -9.68 6.47 7.52
N GLU A 113 -9.68 5.28 6.92
CA GLU A 113 -8.78 4.17 7.25
C GLU A 113 -7.30 4.48 6.99
N LEU A 114 -7.01 5.48 6.14
CA LEU A 114 -5.67 5.95 5.80
C LEU A 114 -5.22 7.17 6.61
N LYS A 115 -6.02 7.63 7.56
CA LYS A 115 -5.75 8.87 8.28
C LYS A 115 -4.35 8.84 8.91
N ASP A 116 -3.55 9.85 8.57
CA ASP A 116 -2.18 10.08 9.08
C ASP A 116 -1.19 8.93 8.80
N ILE A 117 -1.47 8.10 7.78
CA ILE A 117 -0.65 6.94 7.40
C ILE A 117 0.25 7.24 6.21
N LEU A 118 -0.25 8.01 5.23
CA LEU A 118 0.48 8.21 3.99
C LEU A 118 1.68 9.15 4.16
N PRO A 119 2.81 8.85 3.50
CA PRO A 119 4.02 9.68 3.57
C PRO A 119 3.77 11.10 3.06
N ARG A 120 4.39 12.07 3.72
CA ARG A 120 4.31 13.50 3.40
C ARG A 120 5.71 14.13 3.38
N GLY A 121 5.77 15.39 3.00
CA GLY A 121 7.02 16.16 3.00
C GLY A 121 7.64 16.29 1.62
N TYR A 122 6.85 16.19 0.57
CA TYR A 122 7.28 16.37 -0.82
C TYR A 122 7.80 17.77 -1.11
N GLN A 123 7.46 18.76 -0.29
CA GLN A 123 8.03 20.12 -0.36
C GLN A 123 9.54 20.15 -0.07
N LYS A 124 10.12 19.09 0.51
CA LYS A 124 11.57 18.99 0.76
C LYS A 124 12.34 18.50 -0.47
N LEU A 125 11.65 18.00 -1.48
CA LEU A 125 12.25 17.54 -2.73
C LEU A 125 12.44 18.70 -3.71
N GLU A 126 13.51 18.64 -4.47
CA GLU A 126 13.73 19.57 -5.58
C GLU A 126 12.58 19.44 -6.59
N ARG A 127 12.06 20.58 -7.06
CA ARG A 127 10.92 20.62 -8.00
C ARG A 127 11.16 19.78 -9.26
N SER A 128 12.35 19.86 -9.83
CA SER A 128 12.75 19.08 -11.01
C SER A 128 12.64 17.58 -10.77
N THR A 129 13.21 17.10 -9.67
CA THR A 129 13.19 15.70 -9.28
C THR A 129 11.75 15.21 -9.07
N LEU A 130 10.91 15.99 -8.39
CA LEU A 130 9.52 15.63 -8.16
C LEU A 130 8.70 15.55 -9.46
N ILE A 131 8.91 16.49 -10.40
CA ILE A 131 8.27 16.43 -11.72
C ILE A 131 8.72 15.20 -12.51
N GLU A 132 10.00 14.84 -12.48
CA GLU A 132 10.51 13.64 -13.12
C GLU A 132 9.87 12.39 -12.54
N LEU A 133 9.78 12.29 -11.21
CA LEU A 133 9.08 11.18 -10.54
C LEU A 133 7.62 11.08 -10.96
N LEU A 134 6.88 12.17 -10.93
CA LEU A 134 5.47 12.19 -11.36
C LEU A 134 5.33 11.72 -12.82
N ARG A 135 6.20 12.18 -13.72
CA ARG A 135 6.23 11.75 -15.14
C ARG A 135 6.59 10.27 -15.32
N MET A 136 7.36 9.70 -14.41
CA MET A 136 7.68 8.27 -14.42
C MET A 136 6.50 7.42 -13.94
N PHE A 137 5.72 7.91 -12.98
CA PHE A 137 4.59 7.18 -12.39
C PHE A 137 3.28 7.37 -13.18
N ALA A 138 3.02 8.54 -13.74
CA ALA A 138 1.76 8.83 -14.44
C ALA A 138 1.46 7.90 -15.63
N PRO A 139 2.43 7.47 -16.47
CA PRO A 139 2.15 6.56 -17.58
C PRO A 139 2.06 5.08 -17.18
N LEU A 140 2.06 4.75 -15.88
CA LEU A 140 1.88 3.39 -15.45
C LEU A 140 0.52 2.85 -15.91
N PRO A 141 0.44 1.61 -16.41
CA PRO A 141 -0.78 1.07 -16.98
C PRO A 141 -1.94 1.11 -15.98
N THR A 142 -3.06 1.72 -16.35
CA THR A 142 -4.28 1.79 -15.53
C THR A 142 -5.07 0.48 -15.52
N GLN A 143 -4.69 -0.53 -16.29
CA GLN A 143 -5.34 -1.84 -16.36
C GLN A 143 -4.33 -2.96 -16.19
N LEU A 144 -3.77 -3.06 -14.98
CA LEU A 144 -3.00 -4.24 -14.59
C LEU A 144 -3.98 -5.29 -14.05
N GLU A 145 -4.08 -6.43 -14.76
CA GLU A 145 -4.93 -7.54 -14.30
C GLU A 145 -4.37 -8.15 -13.01
N GLY A 146 -5.25 -8.39 -12.06
CA GLY A 146 -4.92 -9.01 -10.79
C GLY A 146 -4.14 -8.08 -9.84
N ASP A 147 -3.44 -8.68 -8.87
CA ASP A 147 -2.69 -7.98 -7.82
C ASP A 147 -1.24 -7.64 -8.23
N ALA A 148 -1.05 -7.25 -9.48
CA ALA A 148 0.29 -6.98 -10.02
C ALA A 148 0.99 -5.82 -9.29
N PHE A 149 0.25 -4.78 -8.95
CA PHE A 149 0.77 -3.64 -8.19
C PHE A 149 1.10 -3.98 -6.74
N GLY A 150 0.25 -4.76 -6.07
CA GLY A 150 0.54 -5.24 -4.72
C GLY A 150 1.84 -6.03 -4.68
N PHE A 151 2.07 -6.91 -5.66
CA PHE A 151 3.32 -7.63 -5.79
C PHE A 151 4.53 -6.69 -5.99
N ILE A 152 4.39 -5.67 -6.82
CA ILE A 152 5.45 -4.67 -7.04
C ILE A 152 5.72 -3.87 -5.77
N TYR A 153 4.67 -3.48 -5.04
CA TYR A 153 4.79 -2.76 -3.79
C TYR A 153 5.52 -3.61 -2.73
N GLU A 154 5.16 -4.88 -2.58
CA GLU A 154 5.83 -5.83 -1.70
C GLU A 154 7.31 -6.03 -2.09
N ASP A 155 7.60 -6.18 -3.39
CA ASP A 155 8.97 -6.30 -3.90
C ASP A 155 9.79 -5.05 -3.60
N PHE A 156 9.18 -3.88 -3.74
CA PHE A 156 9.82 -2.60 -3.46
C PHE A 156 10.12 -2.45 -1.96
N LEU A 157 9.17 -2.76 -1.09
CA LEU A 157 9.37 -2.79 0.37
C LEU A 157 10.50 -3.74 0.78
N SER A 158 10.53 -4.94 0.22
CA SER A 158 11.55 -5.96 0.47
C SER A 158 12.95 -5.46 0.15
N ASN A 159 13.10 -4.82 -1.00
CA ASN A 159 14.40 -4.35 -1.46
C ASN A 159 14.90 -3.14 -0.67
N PHE A 160 14.00 -2.24 -0.24
CA PHE A 160 14.38 -1.15 0.65
C PHE A 160 14.85 -1.66 2.01
N ALA A 161 14.15 -2.61 2.60
CA ALA A 161 14.57 -3.26 3.84
C ALA A 161 15.98 -3.86 3.74
N SER A 162 16.30 -4.47 2.60
CA SER A 162 17.63 -5.06 2.33
C SER A 162 18.73 -4.02 2.21
N GLN A 163 18.43 -2.83 1.66
CA GLN A 163 19.44 -1.76 1.45
C GLN A 163 19.75 -0.97 2.71
N GLU A 164 18.86 -0.90 3.68
CA GLU A 164 19.08 -0.17 4.93
C GLU A 164 20.05 -0.89 5.88
N GLY A 165 20.60 -2.05 5.50
CA GLY A 165 21.59 -2.79 6.31
C GLY A 165 21.05 -3.35 7.65
N LYS A 166 19.76 -3.14 7.90
CA LYS A 166 19.01 -3.82 8.94
C LYS A 166 18.74 -5.20 8.37
N GLY A 167 19.40 -6.21 8.93
CA GLY A 167 19.47 -7.56 8.37
C GLY A 167 18.16 -7.97 7.73
N GLY A 168 18.17 -8.45 6.48
CA GLY A 168 17.02 -8.65 5.60
C GLY A 168 15.88 -9.55 6.09
N GLY A 169 15.80 -9.79 7.40
CA GLY A 169 14.74 -10.48 8.09
C GLY A 169 13.82 -9.59 8.93
N GLU A 170 14.15 -8.32 9.17
CA GLU A 170 13.36 -7.49 10.10
C GLU A 170 12.03 -6.99 9.50
N TYR A 171 11.88 -6.94 8.16
CA TYR A 171 10.68 -6.36 7.54
C TYR A 171 10.01 -7.23 6.49
N PHE A 172 10.68 -8.27 5.99
CA PHE A 172 10.14 -9.03 4.88
C PHE A 172 10.41 -10.53 5.00
N THR A 173 9.32 -11.29 5.06
CA THR A 173 9.36 -12.75 4.95
C THR A 173 9.22 -13.15 3.48
N PRO A 174 10.11 -13.99 2.91
CA PRO A 174 9.99 -14.44 1.53
C PRO A 174 8.60 -14.99 1.22
N TYR A 175 8.03 -14.56 0.09
CA TYR A 175 6.69 -14.95 -0.37
C TYR A 175 6.43 -16.46 -0.30
N SER A 176 7.41 -17.28 -0.67
CA SER A 176 7.29 -18.73 -0.64
C SER A 176 7.08 -19.31 0.76
N ILE A 177 7.74 -18.70 1.77
CA ILE A 177 7.60 -19.10 3.16
C ILE A 177 6.23 -18.67 3.69
N VAL A 178 5.84 -17.42 3.46
CA VAL A 178 4.53 -16.91 3.87
C VAL A 178 3.41 -17.73 3.26
N ARG A 179 3.49 -18.02 1.97
CA ARG A 179 2.52 -18.85 1.27
C ARG A 179 2.44 -20.25 1.87
N LEU A 180 3.58 -20.87 2.20
CA LEU A 180 3.60 -22.19 2.83
C LEU A 180 2.88 -22.18 4.19
N ILE A 181 3.14 -21.17 5.02
CA ILE A 181 2.49 -21.01 6.33
C ILE A 181 0.97 -20.88 6.15
N VAL A 182 0.53 -20.04 5.24
CA VAL A 182 -0.89 -19.78 4.96
C VAL A 182 -1.59 -21.03 4.40
N GLU A 183 -0.95 -21.77 3.47
CA GLU A 183 -1.50 -23.02 2.92
C GLU A 183 -1.60 -24.14 3.98
N ILE A 184 -0.75 -24.12 5.03
CA ILE A 184 -0.84 -25.06 6.15
C ILE A 184 -1.96 -24.68 7.13
N LEU A 185 -2.12 -23.37 7.39
CA LEU A 185 -3.10 -22.86 8.36
C LEU A 185 -4.52 -22.80 7.79
N GLU A 186 -4.67 -22.67 6.49
CA GLU A 186 -5.96 -22.59 5.78
C GLU A 186 -6.94 -21.57 6.41
N PRO A 187 -6.58 -20.27 6.51
CA PRO A 187 -7.40 -19.26 7.16
C PRO A 187 -8.60 -18.87 6.31
N PHE A 188 -9.62 -19.71 6.23
CA PHE A 188 -10.83 -19.45 5.44
C PHE A 188 -11.70 -18.33 6.02
N GLN A 189 -11.79 -18.25 7.36
CA GLN A 189 -12.57 -17.22 8.05
C GLN A 189 -12.15 -17.11 9.51
N GLY A 190 -12.29 -15.92 10.08
CA GLY A 190 -12.04 -15.69 11.51
C GLY A 190 -11.04 -14.58 11.77
N ARG A 191 -10.56 -14.52 12.99
CA ARG A 191 -9.63 -13.51 13.49
C ARG A 191 -8.19 -14.01 13.32
N VAL A 192 -7.42 -13.26 12.53
CA VAL A 192 -6.02 -13.56 12.23
C VAL A 192 -5.14 -12.55 12.98
N PHE A 193 -4.15 -13.06 13.72
CA PHE A 193 -3.21 -12.24 14.47
C PHE A 193 -1.75 -12.52 14.09
N ASP A 194 -0.98 -11.45 13.90
CA ASP A 194 0.47 -11.51 13.76
C ASP A 194 1.11 -10.58 14.81
N PRO A 195 1.80 -11.13 15.83
CA PRO A 195 2.44 -10.34 16.88
C PRO A 195 3.73 -9.64 16.45
N ALA A 196 4.21 -9.86 15.23
CA ALA A 196 5.40 -9.24 14.65
C ALA A 196 5.19 -9.01 13.14
N CYS A 197 4.10 -8.28 12.81
CA CYS A 197 3.52 -8.29 11.48
C CYS A 197 4.37 -7.61 10.38
N GLY A 198 5.40 -6.85 10.75
CA GLY A 198 6.22 -6.14 9.78
C GLY A 198 5.37 -5.29 8.85
N SER A 199 5.58 -5.43 7.56
CA SER A 199 4.79 -4.76 6.50
C SER A 199 3.44 -5.40 6.21
N GLY A 200 2.98 -6.38 7.00
CA GLY A 200 1.67 -7.01 6.84
C GLY A 200 1.56 -8.05 5.72
N GLY A 201 2.67 -8.51 5.17
CA GLY A 201 2.69 -9.44 4.04
C GLY A 201 1.97 -10.77 4.31
N MET A 202 1.97 -11.27 5.55
CA MET A 202 1.23 -12.49 5.90
C MET A 202 -0.28 -12.30 5.77
N PHE A 203 -0.81 -11.17 6.19
CA PHE A 203 -2.25 -10.86 6.06
C PHE A 203 -2.70 -10.81 4.61
N VAL A 204 -1.87 -10.19 3.74
CA VAL A 204 -2.13 -10.16 2.30
C VAL A 204 -2.20 -11.56 1.71
N GLN A 205 -1.33 -12.48 2.13
CA GLN A 205 -1.37 -13.86 1.66
C GLN A 205 -2.59 -14.63 2.20
N CYS A 206 -3.04 -14.34 3.43
CA CYS A 206 -4.32 -14.89 3.94
C CYS A 206 -5.49 -14.42 3.07
N ALA A 207 -5.54 -13.13 2.73
CA ALA A 207 -6.58 -12.61 1.86
C ALA A 207 -6.55 -13.27 0.47
N LYS A 208 -5.38 -13.37 -0.15
CA LYS A 208 -5.20 -14.09 -1.44
C LYS A 208 -5.59 -15.57 -1.35
N PHE A 209 -5.40 -16.22 -0.21
CA PHE A 209 -5.86 -17.59 0.01
C PHE A 209 -7.39 -17.67 -0.04
N VAL A 210 -8.09 -16.78 0.69
CA VAL A 210 -9.56 -16.72 0.69
C VAL A 210 -10.11 -16.42 -0.70
N GLU A 211 -9.54 -15.45 -1.40
CA GLU A 211 -9.94 -15.06 -2.76
C GLU A 211 -9.78 -16.20 -3.78
N ARG A 212 -8.70 -17.00 -3.67
CA ARG A 212 -8.54 -18.19 -4.52
C ARG A 212 -9.62 -19.23 -4.32
N HIS A 213 -10.30 -19.23 -3.17
CA HIS A 213 -11.44 -20.07 -2.87
C HIS A 213 -12.79 -19.40 -3.18
N HIS A 214 -12.77 -18.31 -4.01
CA HIS A 214 -13.94 -17.57 -4.47
C HIS A 214 -14.77 -16.92 -3.35
N GLU A 215 -14.12 -16.56 -2.24
CA GLU A 215 -14.72 -15.84 -1.12
C GLU A 215 -14.16 -14.42 -1.02
N SER A 216 -14.87 -13.52 -0.36
CA SER A 216 -14.42 -12.16 -0.08
C SER A 216 -13.58 -12.14 1.20
N ALA A 217 -12.30 -11.76 1.10
CA ALA A 217 -11.42 -11.70 2.25
C ALA A 217 -11.89 -10.68 3.30
N THR A 218 -12.42 -9.55 2.87
CA THR A 218 -12.98 -8.50 3.75
C THR A 218 -14.18 -8.96 4.57
N ASP A 219 -14.96 -9.91 4.05
CA ASP A 219 -16.13 -10.44 4.74
C ASP A 219 -15.77 -11.63 5.65
N ARG A 220 -14.63 -12.26 5.41
CA ARG A 220 -14.24 -13.50 6.08
C ARG A 220 -13.17 -13.30 7.14
N LEU A 221 -12.24 -12.37 6.94
CA LEU A 221 -11.10 -12.19 7.82
C LEU A 221 -11.20 -10.89 8.62
N SER A 222 -10.88 -10.98 9.91
CA SER A 222 -10.63 -9.84 10.78
C SER A 222 -9.14 -9.83 11.14
N ILE A 223 -8.43 -8.78 10.74
CA ILE A 223 -6.97 -8.69 10.78
C ILE A 223 -6.52 -7.89 11.98
N TYR A 224 -5.58 -8.44 12.74
CA TYR A 224 -4.96 -7.82 13.90
C TYR A 224 -3.45 -8.00 13.86
N GLY A 225 -2.70 -6.94 14.11
CA GLY A 225 -1.24 -7.00 14.10
C GLY A 225 -0.60 -6.14 15.17
N ALA A 226 0.54 -6.61 15.66
CA ALA A 226 1.43 -5.80 16.46
C ALA A 226 2.78 -5.66 15.75
N GLU A 227 3.35 -4.46 15.76
CA GLU A 227 4.65 -4.17 15.19
C GLU A 227 5.45 -3.28 16.14
N LYS A 228 6.68 -3.65 16.40
CA LYS A 228 7.56 -2.92 17.34
C LYS A 228 7.97 -1.55 16.80
N THR A 229 8.25 -1.46 15.51
CA THR A 229 8.83 -0.30 14.86
C THR A 229 7.74 0.66 14.39
N ASP A 230 7.76 1.89 14.92
CA ASP A 230 6.77 2.93 14.61
C ASP A 230 6.68 3.21 13.09
N ASP A 231 7.81 3.34 12.42
CA ASP A 231 7.89 3.59 10.97
C ASP A 231 7.34 2.42 10.11
N THR A 232 7.21 1.22 10.67
CA THR A 232 6.74 0.04 9.95
C THR A 232 5.21 -0.13 10.03
N VAL A 233 4.58 0.37 11.09
CA VAL A 233 3.11 0.33 11.25
C VAL A 233 2.38 1.01 10.09
N PRO A 234 2.75 2.23 9.63
CA PRO A 234 2.15 2.83 8.44
C PRO A 234 2.32 1.97 7.19
N LEU A 235 3.47 1.33 7.00
CA LEU A 235 3.73 0.46 5.84
C LEU A 235 2.77 -0.74 5.83
N ALA A 236 2.53 -1.37 6.99
CA ALA A 236 1.55 -2.45 7.11
C ALA A 236 0.14 -1.98 6.76
N LYS A 237 -0.29 -0.84 7.29
CA LYS A 237 -1.61 -0.26 7.00
C LYS A 237 -1.78 0.12 5.53
N MET A 238 -0.75 0.72 4.92
CA MET A 238 -0.73 1.01 3.48
C MET A 238 -0.84 -0.27 2.65
N ASN A 239 -0.08 -1.30 3.00
CA ASN A 239 -0.10 -2.59 2.30
C ASN A 239 -1.49 -3.24 2.38
N LEU A 240 -2.11 -3.26 3.55
CA LEU A 240 -3.48 -3.75 3.70
C LEU A 240 -4.45 -2.96 2.83
N ALA A 241 -4.42 -1.63 2.89
CA ALA A 241 -5.30 -0.76 2.12
C ALA A 241 -5.17 -0.95 0.60
N LEU A 242 -3.95 -1.17 0.10
CA LEU A 242 -3.69 -1.47 -1.31
C LEU A 242 -4.38 -2.76 -1.77
N HIS A 243 -4.55 -3.72 -0.86
CA HIS A 243 -5.25 -4.98 -1.15
C HIS A 243 -6.74 -4.94 -0.78
N GLY A 244 -7.29 -3.74 -0.52
CA GLY A 244 -8.69 -3.58 -0.13
C GLY A 244 -9.01 -4.14 1.25
N LEU A 245 -8.00 -4.36 2.09
CA LEU A 245 -8.13 -4.88 3.44
C LEU A 245 -8.08 -3.77 4.47
N SER A 246 -8.67 -4.03 5.61
CA SER A 246 -8.50 -3.23 6.82
C SER A 246 -8.07 -4.11 7.97
N GLY A 247 -7.29 -3.54 8.90
CA GLY A 247 -6.82 -4.29 10.07
C GLY A 247 -6.49 -3.35 11.24
N ASP A 248 -6.61 -3.87 12.45
CA ASP A 248 -6.17 -3.18 13.66
C ASP A 248 -4.69 -3.46 13.89
N ILE A 249 -3.84 -2.61 13.30
CA ILE A 249 -2.38 -2.70 13.44
C ILE A 249 -1.92 -1.68 14.46
N ARG A 250 -1.28 -2.15 15.53
CA ARG A 250 -0.82 -1.31 16.65
C ARG A 250 0.69 -1.41 16.82
N GLN A 251 1.29 -0.27 17.21
CA GLN A 251 2.68 -0.29 17.64
C GLN A 251 2.76 -0.94 19.03
N ALA A 252 3.50 -2.02 19.14
CA ALA A 252 3.78 -2.66 20.41
C ALA A 252 4.99 -3.63 20.30
N ASN A 253 5.70 -3.79 21.39
CA ASN A 253 6.67 -4.87 21.53
C ASN A 253 5.98 -6.09 22.18
N SER A 254 5.59 -7.05 21.37
CA SER A 254 4.80 -8.22 21.79
C SER A 254 5.48 -9.13 22.83
N TYR A 255 6.76 -8.92 23.13
CA TYR A 255 7.43 -9.57 24.26
C TYR A 255 7.03 -8.98 25.61
N TYR A 256 6.55 -7.74 25.63
CA TYR A 256 6.26 -6.99 26.87
C TYR A 256 4.86 -6.42 26.91
N GLU A 257 4.17 -6.35 25.77
CA GLU A 257 2.89 -5.67 25.62
C GLU A 257 1.90 -6.57 24.87
N ASP A 258 0.64 -6.55 25.29
CA ASP A 258 -0.47 -7.23 24.63
C ASP A 258 -1.56 -6.21 24.25
N PRO A 259 -1.39 -5.45 23.14
CA PRO A 259 -2.32 -4.39 22.79
C PRO A 259 -3.69 -4.90 22.33
N HIS A 260 -3.84 -6.19 22.08
CA HIS A 260 -5.07 -6.80 21.56
C HIS A 260 -5.76 -7.74 22.54
N ASP A 261 -5.28 -7.87 23.78
CA ASP A 261 -5.75 -8.89 24.73
C ASP A 261 -5.79 -10.28 24.06
N ALA A 262 -4.63 -10.68 23.50
CA ALA A 262 -4.54 -11.74 22.50
C ALA A 262 -4.78 -13.15 23.02
N LEU A 263 -4.70 -13.37 24.34
CA LEU A 263 -4.81 -14.70 24.92
C LEU A 263 -6.19 -15.33 24.64
N GLY A 264 -6.19 -16.36 23.78
CA GLY A 264 -7.41 -17.09 23.40
C GLY A 264 -8.40 -16.27 22.54
N ALA A 265 -7.96 -15.12 21.99
CA ALA A 265 -8.83 -14.22 21.27
C ALA A 265 -8.84 -14.42 19.75
N PHE A 266 -7.94 -15.22 19.19
CA PHE A 266 -7.73 -15.37 17.76
C PHE A 266 -7.88 -16.81 17.30
N ASP A 267 -8.42 -16.97 16.08
CA ASP A 267 -8.59 -18.28 15.44
C ASP A 267 -7.27 -18.74 14.81
N TYR A 268 -6.48 -17.79 14.29
CA TYR A 268 -5.17 -18.04 13.68
C TYR A 268 -4.14 -17.08 14.22
N VAL A 269 -2.99 -17.61 14.59
CA VAL A 269 -1.82 -16.82 14.97
C VAL A 269 -0.65 -17.26 14.10
N MET A 270 -0.01 -16.31 13.45
CA MET A 270 1.15 -16.56 12.61
C MET A 270 2.18 -15.47 12.83
N ALA A 271 3.46 -15.81 12.79
CA ALA A 271 4.52 -14.84 12.94
C ALA A 271 5.81 -15.31 12.27
N ASN A 272 6.59 -14.36 11.81
CA ASN A 272 8.02 -14.50 11.59
C ASN A 272 8.76 -13.50 12.49
N PRO A 273 8.96 -13.82 13.78
CA PRO A 273 9.56 -12.89 14.72
C PRO A 273 11.04 -12.64 14.37
N PRO A 274 11.58 -11.44 14.66
CA PRO A 274 13.01 -11.15 14.50
C PRO A 274 13.83 -12.03 15.45
N PHE A 275 15.03 -12.44 15.00
CA PHE A 275 15.97 -13.26 15.74
C PHE A 275 16.90 -12.40 16.59
#